data_db1aa8a7e81edd39ddaae22d27d0e6c5
#
_entry.id   db1aa8a7e81edd39ddaae22d27d0e6c5
#
_cell.length_a   1.000
_cell.length_b   1.000
_cell.length_c   1.000
_cell.angle_alpha   90.00
_cell.angle_beta   90.00
_cell.angle_gamma   90.00
#
_symmetry.space_group_name_H-M   'P 1'
#
loop_
_entity.id
_entity.type
_entity.pdbx_description
1 polymer ?
#
loop_
_entity_poly.entity_id
_entity_poly.type
_entity_poly.pdbx_seq_one_letter_code
_entity_poly.pdbx_strand_id
1 'polypeptide(L)'
;MAINFEQALGIHPDVLALRAERTKVLASNLANESTPGYQARDIDFGASLEAVLAQASGSAAANGDSGLNTGAPDLMYRVPNLTSEDGNTVELGVEQAAFSQNASDFQTSLTFINMKLRGLAQAIQGQ
;
A
#
# COMPACT_ATOMS: atom_id res chain seq x y z
N MET A 1 25.66 21.17 0.43
CA MET A 1 24.30 20.73 0.81
C MET A 1 24.01 19.44 0.05
N ALA A 2 23.78 18.35 0.76
CA ALA A 2 23.37 17.10 0.13
C ALA A 2 21.85 17.15 -0.12
N ILE A 3 21.43 16.88 -1.36
CA ILE A 3 20.00 16.75 -1.69
C ILE A 3 19.53 15.44 -1.07
N ASN A 4 18.60 15.52 -0.12
CA ASN A 4 18.00 14.34 0.46
C ASN A 4 16.71 14.00 -0.33
N PHE A 5 16.81 13.00 -1.22
CA PHE A 5 15.69 12.55 -2.04
C PHE A 5 14.56 11.95 -1.22
N GLU A 6 14.86 11.32 -0.09
CA GLU A 6 13.84 10.77 0.81
C GLU A 6 12.95 11.88 1.37
N GLN A 7 13.55 12.97 1.85
CA GLN A 7 12.80 14.15 2.29
C GLN A 7 12.00 14.81 1.15
N ALA A 8 12.57 14.86 -0.05
CA ALA A 8 11.92 15.48 -1.21
C ALA A 8 10.72 14.68 -1.72
N LEU A 9 10.79 13.36 -1.71
CA LEU A 9 9.70 12.45 -2.11
C LEU A 9 8.66 12.28 -1.00
N GLY A 10 9.06 12.45 0.27
CA GLY A 10 8.18 12.27 1.42
C GLY A 10 7.61 10.86 1.50
N ILE A 11 6.32 10.74 1.83
CA ILE A 11 5.64 9.46 2.04
C ILE A 11 5.25 8.72 0.74
N HIS A 12 5.40 9.33 -0.43
CA HIS A 12 4.88 8.76 -1.67
C HIS A 12 5.47 7.40 -2.06
N PRO A 13 6.80 7.14 -1.87
CA PRO A 13 7.38 5.83 -2.13
C PRO A 13 6.77 4.73 -1.24
N ASP A 14 6.55 5.03 0.04
CA ASP A 14 6.00 4.08 1.01
C ASP A 14 4.54 3.76 0.71
N VAL A 15 3.75 4.78 0.35
CA VAL A 15 2.37 4.59 -0.11
C VAL A 15 2.31 3.72 -1.36
N LEU A 16 3.24 3.92 -2.30
CA LEU A 16 3.32 3.11 -3.52
C LEU A 16 3.65 1.65 -3.18
N ALA A 17 4.60 1.41 -2.29
CA ALA A 17 4.97 0.08 -1.81
C ALA A 17 3.79 -0.60 -1.11
N LEU A 18 3.07 0.10 -0.25
CA LEU A 18 1.89 -0.41 0.45
C LEU A 18 0.77 -0.81 -0.53
N ARG A 19 0.55 -0.03 -1.59
CA ARG A 19 -0.42 -0.36 -2.64
C ARG A 19 0.02 -1.59 -3.46
N ALA A 20 1.32 -1.75 -3.69
CA ALA A 20 1.86 -2.94 -4.36
C ALA A 20 1.65 -4.20 -3.51
N GLU A 21 1.85 -4.12 -2.19
CA GLU A 21 1.56 -5.24 -1.28
C GLU A 21 0.07 -5.56 -1.25
N ARG A 22 -0.79 -4.55 -1.21
CA ARG A 22 -2.24 -4.75 -1.30
C ARG A 22 -2.65 -5.45 -2.60
N THR A 23 -2.02 -5.11 -3.72
CA THR A 23 -2.25 -5.81 -5.00
C THR A 23 -1.99 -7.30 -4.89
N LYS A 24 -0.92 -7.71 -4.21
CA LYS A 24 -0.59 -9.14 -4.00
C LYS A 24 -1.66 -9.84 -3.15
N VAL A 25 -2.12 -9.19 -2.08
CA VAL A 25 -3.16 -9.74 -1.19
C VAL A 25 -4.48 -9.93 -1.95
N LEU A 26 -4.92 -8.91 -2.69
CA LEU A 26 -6.14 -8.98 -3.49
C LEU A 26 -6.05 -10.02 -4.62
N ALA A 27 -4.89 -10.13 -5.27
CA ALA A 27 -4.64 -11.17 -6.26
C ALA A 27 -4.67 -12.58 -5.65
N SER A 28 -4.16 -12.74 -4.42
CA SER A 28 -4.25 -14.00 -3.68
C SER A 28 -5.71 -14.36 -3.35
N ASN A 29 -6.52 -13.39 -2.94
CA ASN A 29 -7.95 -13.61 -2.72
C ASN A 29 -8.64 -14.08 -4.01
N LEU A 30 -8.42 -13.38 -5.13
CA LEU A 30 -9.00 -13.74 -6.42
C LEU A 30 -8.57 -15.14 -6.88
N ALA A 31 -7.30 -15.49 -6.72
CA ALA A 31 -6.79 -16.81 -7.07
C ALA A 31 -7.39 -17.95 -6.25
N ASN A 32 -7.88 -17.67 -5.05
CA ASN A 32 -8.45 -18.63 -4.12
C ASN A 32 -9.99 -18.52 -4.00
N GLU A 33 -10.64 -17.88 -4.96
CA GLU A 33 -12.11 -17.75 -4.99
C GLU A 33 -12.83 -19.12 -4.88
N SER A 34 -12.28 -20.14 -5.50
CA SER A 34 -12.83 -21.49 -5.53
C SER A 34 -12.16 -22.45 -4.53
N THR A 35 -11.32 -21.96 -3.62
CA THR A 35 -10.63 -22.78 -2.63
C THR A 35 -11.51 -22.94 -1.38
N PRO A 36 -11.98 -24.16 -1.04
CA PRO A 36 -12.81 -24.36 0.15
C PRO A 36 -12.13 -23.91 1.43
N GLY A 37 -12.86 -23.20 2.29
CA GLY A 37 -12.38 -22.73 3.59
C GLY A 37 -11.37 -21.59 3.52
N TYR A 38 -11.09 -21.00 2.34
CA TYR A 38 -10.21 -19.87 2.22
C TYR A 38 -10.83 -18.62 2.83
N GLN A 39 -10.04 -17.89 3.62
CA GLN A 39 -10.47 -16.64 4.23
C GLN A 39 -9.78 -15.47 3.56
N ALA A 40 -10.57 -14.59 2.95
CA ALA A 40 -10.10 -13.38 2.30
C ALA A 40 -9.44 -12.45 3.32
N ARG A 41 -8.33 -11.83 2.90
CA ARG A 41 -7.58 -10.87 3.70
C ARG A 41 -7.50 -9.54 2.96
N ASP A 42 -7.31 -8.48 3.70
CA ASP A 42 -6.96 -7.17 3.16
C ASP A 42 -5.99 -6.47 4.12
N ILE A 43 -5.36 -5.41 3.64
CA ILE A 43 -4.50 -4.55 4.44
C ILE A 43 -5.36 -3.42 5.00
N ASP A 44 -5.24 -3.14 6.30
CA ASP A 44 -5.73 -1.89 6.86
C ASP A 44 -4.84 -0.74 6.37
N PHE A 45 -5.26 -0.16 5.25
CA PHE A 45 -4.51 0.91 4.60
C PHE A 45 -4.41 2.15 5.48
N GLY A 46 -5.47 2.48 6.24
CA GLY A 46 -5.50 3.63 7.14
C GLY A 46 -4.47 3.51 8.26
N ALA A 47 -4.51 2.40 9.00
CA ALA A 47 -3.55 2.14 10.08
C ALA A 47 -2.11 2.03 9.55
N SER A 48 -1.91 1.38 8.40
CA SER A 48 -0.59 1.27 7.78
C SER A 48 -0.04 2.63 7.34
N LEU A 49 -0.90 3.50 6.80
CA LEU A 49 -0.52 4.85 6.41
C LEU A 49 -0.17 5.72 7.63
N GLU A 50 -0.94 5.62 8.72
CA GLU A 50 -0.63 6.32 9.97
C GLU A 50 0.71 5.89 10.55
N ALA A 51 1.03 4.59 10.50
CA ALA A 51 2.32 4.06 10.93
C ALA A 51 3.49 4.65 10.09
N VAL A 52 3.33 4.73 8.78
CA VAL A 52 4.30 5.36 7.87
C VAL A 52 4.48 6.85 8.19
N LEU A 53 3.38 7.58 8.41
CA LEU A 53 3.43 8.99 8.77
C LEU A 53 4.11 9.23 10.11
N ALA A 54 3.86 8.37 11.10
CA ALA A 54 4.50 8.44 12.41
C ALA A 54 6.02 8.22 12.31
N GLN A 55 6.47 7.30 11.45
CA GLN A 55 7.89 7.09 11.17
C GLN A 55 8.52 8.29 10.47
N ALA A 56 7.85 8.85 9.46
CA ALA A 56 8.32 10.02 8.72
C ALA A 56 8.41 11.29 9.58
N SER A 57 7.54 11.44 10.59
CA SER A 57 7.53 12.57 11.51
C SER A 57 8.57 12.49 12.65
N GLY A 58 9.38 11.43 12.69
CA GLY A 58 10.45 11.30 13.69
C GLY A 58 9.98 10.96 15.10
N SER A 59 8.69 10.71 15.33
CA SER A 59 8.17 10.30 16.64
C SER A 59 8.46 8.83 16.97
N ALA A 60 9.02 8.07 16.03
CA ALA A 60 9.48 6.70 16.22
C ALA A 60 10.99 6.58 16.50
N ALA A 61 11.65 7.67 16.90
CA ALA A 61 13.08 7.70 17.18
C ALA A 61 13.44 7.08 18.54
N ALA A 62 13.22 5.78 18.71
CA ALA A 62 13.77 5.06 19.86
C ALA A 62 14.43 3.72 19.52
N ASN A 63 14.33 3.22 18.29
CA ASN A 63 15.06 2.02 17.90
C ASN A 63 15.71 2.27 16.53
N GLY A 64 17.02 2.47 16.55
CA GLY A 64 17.86 2.87 15.43
C GLY A 64 17.98 1.85 14.30
N ASP A 65 16.90 1.51 13.66
CA ASP A 65 16.87 0.79 12.41
C ASP A 65 16.22 1.64 11.33
N SER A 66 17.03 2.51 10.71
CA SER A 66 16.67 3.31 9.53
C SER A 66 16.82 2.51 8.23
N GLY A 67 16.49 1.24 8.26
CA GLY A 67 16.25 0.45 7.06
C GLY A 67 14.78 0.53 6.70
N LEU A 68 14.44 0.53 5.42
CA LEU A 68 13.11 0.37 4.80
C LEU A 68 12.28 -0.78 5.44
N ASN A 69 12.10 -0.67 6.74
CA ASN A 69 11.27 -1.57 7.50
C ASN A 69 9.86 -0.99 7.51
N THR A 70 9.25 -0.94 6.34
CA THR A 70 7.81 -1.06 6.29
C THR A 70 7.52 -2.43 6.88
N GLY A 71 7.33 -2.49 8.21
CA GLY A 71 6.85 -3.69 8.86
C GLY A 71 5.74 -4.25 8.00
N ALA A 72 5.75 -5.56 7.74
CA ALA A 72 4.74 -6.17 6.89
C ALA A 72 3.38 -5.61 7.31
N PRO A 73 2.60 -5.02 6.38
CA PRO A 73 1.35 -4.38 6.75
C PRO A 73 0.46 -5.39 7.45
N ASP A 74 -0.23 -4.96 8.50
CA ASP A 74 -1.13 -5.82 9.25
C ASP A 74 -2.23 -6.34 8.32
N LEU A 75 -2.21 -7.65 8.11
CA LEU A 75 -3.21 -8.36 7.32
C LEU A 75 -4.41 -8.65 8.22
N MET A 76 -5.55 -8.12 7.85
CA MET A 76 -6.81 -8.35 8.54
C MET A 76 -7.72 -9.27 7.72
N TYR A 77 -8.44 -10.15 8.40
CA TYR A 77 -9.46 -10.94 7.73
C TYR A 77 -10.65 -10.07 7.37
N ARG A 78 -11.15 -10.26 6.15
CA ARG A 78 -12.35 -9.56 5.68
C ARG A 78 -13.60 -10.23 6.24
N VAL A 79 -14.53 -9.43 6.75
CA VAL A 79 -15.85 -9.92 7.15
C VAL A 79 -16.70 -10.01 5.88
N PRO A 80 -17.17 -11.21 5.48
CA PRO A 80 -17.98 -11.37 4.27
C PRO A 80 -19.41 -10.86 4.52
N ASN A 81 -20.04 -10.32 3.47
CA ASN A 81 -21.46 -10.00 3.50
C ASN A 81 -22.32 -11.27 3.39
N LEU A 82 -21.84 -12.22 2.60
CA LEU A 82 -22.45 -13.54 2.41
C LEU A 82 -21.39 -14.61 2.67
N THR A 83 -21.74 -15.58 3.51
CA THR A 83 -20.87 -16.72 3.79
C THR A 83 -21.18 -17.82 2.78
N SER A 84 -20.17 -18.33 2.10
CA SER A 84 -20.30 -19.50 1.22
C SER A 84 -20.48 -20.79 2.05
N GLU A 85 -21.20 -21.77 1.53
CA GLU A 85 -21.42 -23.07 2.21
C GLU A 85 -20.13 -23.84 2.47
N ASP A 86 -19.08 -23.61 1.66
CA ASP A 86 -17.76 -24.23 1.80
C ASP A 86 -16.82 -23.50 2.78
N GLY A 87 -17.30 -22.43 3.42
CA GLY A 87 -16.52 -21.60 4.35
C GLY A 87 -15.59 -20.62 3.68
N ASN A 88 -15.62 -20.47 2.35
CA ASN A 88 -14.87 -19.47 1.63
C ASN A 88 -15.47 -18.08 1.85
N THR A 89 -14.66 -17.08 2.21
CA THR A 89 -15.10 -15.71 2.45
C THR A 89 -14.76 -14.75 1.31
N VAL A 90 -14.27 -15.25 0.19
CA VAL A 90 -13.97 -14.44 -1.01
C VAL A 90 -15.28 -14.09 -1.72
N GLU A 91 -15.54 -12.80 -1.87
CA GLU A 91 -16.63 -12.27 -2.68
C GLU A 91 -16.06 -11.72 -3.99
N LEU A 92 -16.16 -12.47 -5.08
CA LEU A 92 -15.49 -12.17 -6.36
C LEU A 92 -15.72 -10.73 -6.82
N GLY A 93 -16.95 -10.25 -6.79
CA GLY A 93 -17.28 -8.88 -7.22
C GLY A 93 -16.64 -7.82 -6.35
N VAL A 94 -16.57 -8.05 -5.04
CA VAL A 94 -15.94 -7.14 -4.08
C VAL A 94 -14.41 -7.12 -4.29
N GLU A 95 -13.80 -8.29 -4.46
CA GLU A 95 -12.36 -8.40 -4.71
C GLU A 95 -11.94 -7.76 -6.05
N GLN A 96 -12.73 -7.97 -7.11
CA GLN A 96 -12.47 -7.34 -8.41
C GLN A 96 -12.59 -5.82 -8.35
N ALA A 97 -13.60 -5.30 -7.65
CA ALA A 97 -13.77 -3.88 -7.44
C ALA A 97 -12.61 -3.28 -6.64
N ALA A 98 -12.21 -3.94 -5.54
CA ALA A 98 -11.09 -3.51 -4.70
C ALA A 98 -9.77 -3.56 -5.47
N PHE A 99 -9.54 -4.59 -6.28
CA PHE A 99 -8.36 -4.71 -7.13
C PHE A 99 -8.29 -3.58 -8.17
N SER A 100 -9.39 -3.30 -8.86
CA SER A 100 -9.47 -2.22 -9.85
C SER A 100 -9.25 -0.85 -9.22
N GLN A 101 -9.87 -0.60 -8.06
CA GLN A 101 -9.67 0.64 -7.31
C GLN A 101 -8.20 0.79 -6.88
N ASN A 102 -7.61 -0.26 -6.32
CA ASN A 102 -6.21 -0.22 -5.90
C ASN A 102 -5.24 0.00 -7.07
N ALA A 103 -5.54 -0.58 -8.25
CA ALA A 103 -4.75 -0.36 -9.47
C ALA A 103 -4.83 1.11 -9.93
N SER A 104 -6.01 1.74 -9.89
CA SER A 104 -6.19 3.16 -10.20
C SER A 104 -5.43 4.06 -9.21
N ASP A 105 -5.52 3.75 -7.93
CA ASP A 105 -4.82 4.48 -6.87
C ASP A 105 -3.31 4.32 -6.98
N PHE A 106 -2.82 3.13 -7.34
CA PHE A 106 -1.41 2.88 -7.62
C PHE A 106 -0.90 3.76 -8.76
N GLN A 107 -1.64 3.82 -9.87
CA GLN A 107 -1.31 4.65 -11.02
C GLN A 107 -1.29 6.14 -10.66
N THR A 108 -2.23 6.57 -9.82
CA THR A 108 -2.27 7.95 -9.30
C THR A 108 -1.04 8.27 -8.45
N SER A 109 -0.68 7.37 -7.53
CA SER A 109 0.51 7.52 -6.68
C SER A 109 1.79 7.58 -7.52
N LEU A 110 1.89 6.75 -8.54
CA LEU A 110 3.03 6.77 -9.48
C LEU A 110 3.11 8.11 -10.25
N THR A 111 1.97 8.65 -10.65
CA THR A 111 1.89 9.96 -11.32
C THR A 111 2.40 11.08 -10.39
N PHE A 112 2.01 11.08 -9.12
CA PHE A 112 2.49 12.05 -8.14
C PHE A 112 4.01 11.98 -7.93
N ILE A 113 4.58 10.77 -7.83
CA ILE A 113 6.03 10.60 -7.72
C ILE A 113 6.72 11.16 -8.96
N ASN A 114 6.24 10.85 -10.16
CA ASN A 114 6.80 11.36 -11.40
C ASN A 114 6.73 12.89 -11.48
N MET A 115 5.64 13.51 -11.04
CA MET A 115 5.52 14.98 -10.99
C MET A 115 6.53 15.59 -10.03
N LYS A 116 6.72 15.01 -8.84
CA LYS A 116 7.74 15.46 -7.89
C LYS A 116 9.16 15.34 -8.44
N LEU A 117 9.48 14.21 -9.06
CA LEU A 117 10.80 14.00 -9.68
C LEU A 117 11.07 14.99 -10.81
N ARG A 118 10.07 15.27 -11.66
CA ARG A 118 10.21 16.30 -12.71
C ARG A 118 10.40 17.69 -12.13
N GLY A 119 9.64 18.04 -11.08
CA GLY A 119 9.81 19.32 -10.39
C GLY A 119 11.22 19.50 -9.80
N LEU A 120 11.77 18.43 -9.20
CA LEU A 120 13.15 18.44 -8.70
C LEU A 120 14.17 18.59 -9.84
N ALA A 121 13.97 17.88 -10.95
CA ALA A 121 14.85 17.98 -12.12
C ALA A 121 14.84 19.40 -12.69
N GLN A 122 13.67 20.05 -12.80
CA GLN A 122 13.57 21.45 -13.24
C GLN A 122 14.25 22.42 -12.27
N ALA A 123 14.07 22.22 -10.98
CA ALA A 123 14.74 23.06 -9.97
C ALA A 123 16.28 22.96 -10.03
N ILE A 124 16.81 21.77 -10.31
CA ILE A 124 18.26 21.54 -10.47
C ILE A 124 18.77 22.17 -11.77
N GLN A 125 17.99 22.14 -12.85
CA GLN A 125 18.35 22.70 -14.14
C GLN A 125 18.24 24.24 -14.20
N GLY A 126 17.64 24.86 -13.19
CA GLY A 126 17.54 26.32 -13.07
C GLY A 126 16.56 26.97 -14.05
N GLN A 127 15.56 26.24 -14.51
CA GLN A 127 14.48 26.76 -15.35
C GLN A 127 13.17 26.84 -14.58
#